data_ac4d7b24042c2d7344e70bd7cbff5d35
#
_entry.id   ac4d7b24042c2d7344e70bd7cbff5d35
#
_cell.length_a   1.000
_cell.length_b   1.000
_cell.length_c   1.000
_cell.angle_alpha   90.00
_cell.angle_beta   90.00
_cell.angle_gamma   90.00
#
_symmetry.space_group_name_H-M   'P 1'
#
loop_
_entity.id
_entity.type
_entity.pdbx_description
1 polymer ?
#
loop_
_entity_poly.entity_id
_entity_poly.type
_entity_poly.pdbx_seq_one_letter_code
_entity_poly.pdbx_strand_id
1 'polypeptide(L)'
;MTELKITNYTYINPITLKFHVEHTASSFLNAIRRIMMGQVPTIGFRTEYGKESDIKILKNTAALHNEFLAHRLSLLPIHYNYTKIDEFDSNKLLFILQKKNN
;
A
#
# COMPACT_ATOMS: atom_id res chain seq x y z
N MET A 1 -31.38 0.95 20.43
CA MET A 1 -30.28 1.12 19.47
C MET A 1 -29.86 -0.25 18.97
N THR A 2 -29.90 -0.45 17.67
CA THR A 2 -29.53 -1.76 17.07
C THR A 2 -28.03 -1.83 16.95
N GLU A 3 -27.45 -2.92 17.42
CA GLU A 3 -26.00 -3.10 17.33
C GLU A 3 -25.56 -3.42 15.90
N LEU A 4 -24.39 -2.91 15.51
CA LEU A 4 -23.78 -3.27 14.23
C LEU A 4 -23.54 -4.78 14.19
N LYS A 5 -23.93 -5.39 13.09
CA LYS A 5 -23.82 -6.84 12.92
C LYS A 5 -23.04 -7.17 11.65
N ILE A 6 -22.02 -8.00 11.78
CA ILE A 6 -21.22 -8.51 10.67
C ILE A 6 -21.55 -9.98 10.46
N THR A 7 -21.96 -10.34 9.25
CA THR A 7 -22.36 -11.69 8.87
C THR A 7 -21.72 -12.10 7.55
N ASN A 8 -21.88 -13.37 7.18
CA ASN A 8 -21.39 -13.93 5.92
C ASN A 8 -19.89 -13.69 5.68
N TYR A 9 -19.14 -13.87 6.72
CA TYR A 9 -17.70 -13.68 6.72
C TYR A 9 -17.02 -14.82 5.95
N THR A 10 -16.38 -14.49 4.82
CA THR A 10 -15.78 -15.48 3.93
C THR A 10 -14.48 -14.96 3.33
N TYR A 11 -13.41 -15.72 3.44
CA TYR A 11 -12.20 -15.48 2.69
C TYR A 11 -12.32 -16.09 1.29
N ILE A 12 -12.31 -15.25 0.26
CA ILE A 12 -12.30 -15.70 -1.14
C ILE A 12 -10.92 -16.25 -1.49
N ASN A 13 -9.88 -15.58 -1.00
CA ASN A 13 -8.49 -16.00 -1.09
C ASN A 13 -7.71 -15.38 0.08
N PRO A 14 -6.40 -15.67 0.27
CA PRO A 14 -5.64 -15.16 1.42
C PRO A 14 -5.60 -13.64 1.58
N ILE A 15 -5.88 -12.89 0.52
CA ILE A 15 -5.82 -11.43 0.53
C ILE A 15 -7.18 -10.77 0.28
N THR A 16 -8.26 -11.55 0.13
CA THR A 16 -9.59 -11.03 -0.15
C THR A 16 -10.62 -11.58 0.82
N LEU A 17 -11.19 -10.68 1.60
CA LEU A 17 -12.23 -10.97 2.57
C LEU A 17 -13.55 -10.36 2.12
N LYS A 18 -14.61 -11.14 2.15
CA LYS A 18 -15.98 -10.69 1.88
C LYS A 18 -16.81 -10.84 3.15
N PHE A 19 -17.59 -9.83 3.48
CA PHE A 19 -18.50 -9.88 4.62
C PHE A 19 -19.69 -8.95 4.38
N HIS A 20 -20.75 -9.17 5.15
CA HIS A 20 -21.96 -8.37 5.11
C HIS A 20 -22.12 -7.62 6.43
N VAL A 21 -22.50 -6.33 6.35
CA VAL A 21 -22.69 -5.49 7.54
C VAL A 21 -24.12 -4.98 7.55
N GLU A 22 -24.78 -5.13 8.70
CA GLU A 22 -26.15 -4.65 8.93
C GLU A 22 -26.17 -3.68 10.11
N HIS A 23 -27.25 -2.94 10.20
CA HIS A 23 -27.56 -2.03 11.32
C HIS A 23 -26.54 -0.89 11.48
N THR A 24 -26.10 -0.34 10.35
CA THR A 24 -25.21 0.82 10.36
C THR A 24 -25.52 1.76 9.20
N ALA A 25 -25.10 3.00 9.31
CA ALA A 25 -25.25 3.97 8.23
C ALA A 25 -24.20 3.76 7.15
N SER A 26 -24.57 3.99 5.89
CA SER A 26 -23.64 3.92 4.76
C SER A 26 -22.49 4.93 4.90
N SER A 27 -22.75 6.09 5.51
CA SER A 27 -21.73 7.12 5.78
C SER A 27 -20.62 6.60 6.70
N PHE A 28 -20.98 5.81 7.71
CA PHE A 28 -20.00 5.18 8.62
C PHE A 28 -19.11 4.18 7.88
N LEU A 29 -19.72 3.32 7.06
CA LEU A 29 -18.95 2.34 6.27
C LEU A 29 -18.07 3.01 5.23
N ASN A 30 -18.56 4.09 4.61
CA ASN A 30 -17.75 4.87 3.66
C ASN A 30 -16.54 5.52 4.35
N ALA A 31 -16.71 6.01 5.58
CA ALA A 31 -15.61 6.56 6.36
C ALA A 31 -14.53 5.49 6.63
N ILE A 32 -14.95 4.29 7.02
CA ILE A 32 -14.02 3.16 7.24
C ILE A 32 -13.30 2.81 5.94
N ARG A 33 -14.03 2.72 4.83
CA ARG A 33 -13.43 2.43 3.51
C ARG A 33 -12.35 3.44 3.16
N ARG A 34 -12.62 4.73 3.33
CA ARG A 34 -11.67 5.80 3.02
C ARG A 34 -10.45 5.79 3.93
N ILE A 35 -10.65 5.48 5.21
CA ILE A 35 -9.54 5.34 6.16
C ILE A 35 -8.65 4.15 5.78
N MET A 36 -9.24 3.02 5.41
CA MET A 36 -8.47 1.85 4.97
C MET A 36 -7.62 2.15 3.73
N MET A 37 -8.13 2.97 2.82
CA MET A 37 -7.42 3.30 1.58
C MET A 37 -6.34 4.36 1.77
N GLY A 38 -6.49 5.28 2.70
CA GLY A 38 -5.63 6.46 2.79
C GLY A 38 -4.89 6.67 4.10
N GLN A 39 -5.28 6.01 5.19
CA GLN A 39 -4.75 6.29 6.52
C GLN A 39 -4.03 5.10 7.18
N VAL A 40 -4.17 3.90 6.63
CA VAL A 40 -3.48 2.73 7.20
C VAL A 40 -2.00 2.80 6.84
N PRO A 41 -1.08 2.82 7.83
CA PRO A 41 0.35 2.85 7.55
C PRO A 41 0.80 1.60 6.79
N THR A 42 1.57 1.82 5.75
CA THR A 42 2.15 0.74 4.93
C THR A 42 3.62 1.01 4.69
N ILE A 43 4.33 0.00 4.23
CA ILE A 43 5.72 0.12 3.84
C ILE A 43 5.80 0.29 2.34
N GLY A 44 6.55 1.30 1.91
CA GLY A 44 6.75 1.60 0.51
C GLY A 44 7.96 2.49 0.31
N PHE A 45 8.22 2.86 -0.93
CA PHE A 45 9.31 3.78 -1.27
C PHE A 45 8.81 5.21 -1.21
N ARG A 46 9.54 6.08 -0.55
CA ARG A 46 9.22 7.50 -0.45
C ARG A 46 9.90 8.28 -1.58
N THR A 47 9.10 9.09 -2.29
CA THR A 47 9.57 9.91 -3.41
C THR A 47 9.03 11.34 -3.32
N GLU A 48 8.84 11.87 -2.12
CA GLU A 48 8.29 13.21 -1.93
C GLU A 48 9.23 14.29 -2.47
N TYR A 49 8.63 15.29 -3.13
CA TYR A 49 9.37 16.47 -3.63
C TYR A 49 10.07 17.20 -2.48
N GLY A 50 11.31 17.58 -2.71
CA GLY A 50 12.11 18.33 -1.73
C GLY A 50 12.73 17.49 -0.62
N LYS A 51 12.53 16.18 -0.64
CA LYS A 51 13.13 15.24 0.31
C LYS A 51 14.00 14.22 -0.42
N GLU A 52 14.92 13.60 0.32
CA GLU A 52 15.72 12.53 -0.24
C GLU A 52 14.83 11.34 -0.61
N SER A 53 14.95 10.90 -1.88
CA SER A 53 14.17 9.77 -2.38
C SER A 53 14.78 8.44 -1.95
N ASP A 54 13.92 7.48 -1.61
CA ASP A 54 14.34 6.11 -1.33
C ASP A 54 14.71 5.35 -2.60
N ILE A 55 14.42 5.93 -3.78
CA ILE A 55 14.67 5.31 -5.08
C ILE A 55 15.79 6.05 -5.79
N LYS A 56 16.84 5.31 -6.17
CA LYS A 56 17.94 5.83 -6.98
C LYS A 56 17.89 5.19 -8.36
N ILE A 57 17.73 5.99 -9.40
CA ILE A 57 17.73 5.53 -10.78
C ILE A 57 19.11 5.82 -11.37
N LEU A 58 19.91 4.77 -11.53
CA LEU A 58 21.27 4.90 -12.03
C LEU A 58 21.31 5.03 -13.55
N LYS A 59 20.41 4.38 -14.25
CA LYS A 59 20.31 4.44 -15.71
C LYS A 59 18.88 4.18 -16.15
N ASN A 60 18.34 5.04 -16.99
CA ASN A 60 17.03 4.87 -17.59
C ASN A 60 17.08 5.37 -19.04
N THR A 61 16.96 4.46 -19.98
CA THR A 61 16.89 4.76 -21.41
C THR A 61 15.48 4.56 -21.99
N ALA A 62 14.51 4.28 -21.12
CA ALA A 62 13.12 4.09 -21.51
C ALA A 62 12.43 5.42 -21.81
N ALA A 63 11.27 5.35 -22.45
CA ALA A 63 10.47 6.52 -22.77
C ALA A 63 9.87 7.18 -21.51
N LEU A 64 9.71 6.43 -20.44
CA LEU A 64 9.15 6.94 -19.19
C LEU A 64 10.19 7.72 -18.40
N HIS A 65 9.89 8.97 -18.09
CA HIS A 65 10.78 9.87 -17.34
C HIS A 65 11.06 9.34 -15.93
N ASN A 66 12.25 9.64 -15.39
CA ASN A 66 12.67 9.16 -14.07
C ASN A 66 11.69 9.50 -12.95
N GLU A 67 11.12 10.70 -12.94
CA GLU A 67 10.14 11.10 -11.92
C GLU A 67 8.87 10.26 -11.96
N PHE A 68 8.37 9.98 -13.16
CA PHE A 68 7.20 9.11 -13.34
C PHE A 68 7.49 7.67 -12.97
N LEU A 69 8.67 7.18 -13.33
CA LEU A 69 9.09 5.83 -12.97
C LEU A 69 9.22 5.68 -11.45
N ALA A 70 9.85 6.63 -10.78
CA ALA A 70 9.98 6.64 -9.33
C ALA A 70 8.60 6.69 -8.65
N HIS A 71 7.70 7.53 -9.15
CA HIS A 71 6.33 7.61 -8.62
C HIS A 71 5.60 6.27 -8.74
N ARG A 72 5.69 5.62 -9.90
CA ARG A 72 5.07 4.30 -10.09
C ARG A 72 5.64 3.24 -9.16
N LEU A 73 6.95 3.26 -8.95
CA LEU A 73 7.60 2.35 -8.01
C LEU A 73 7.17 2.62 -6.56
N SER A 74 6.92 3.88 -6.22
CA SER A 74 6.44 4.25 -4.88
C SER A 74 5.05 3.70 -4.55
N LEU A 75 4.26 3.38 -5.58
CA LEU A 75 2.92 2.82 -5.42
C LEU A 75 2.92 1.30 -5.22
N LEU A 76 4.07 0.64 -5.35
CA LEU A 76 4.17 -0.80 -5.12
C LEU A 76 4.03 -1.11 -3.63
N PRO A 77 3.08 -1.98 -3.24
CA PRO A 77 2.98 -2.41 -1.84
C PRO A 77 4.11 -3.39 -1.50
N ILE A 78 4.78 -3.15 -0.40
CA ILE A 78 5.80 -4.05 0.11
C ILE A 78 5.15 -4.94 1.17
N HIS A 79 5.25 -6.25 0.99
CA HIS A 79 4.70 -7.21 1.94
C HIS A 79 5.53 -7.21 3.22
N TYR A 80 4.88 -6.91 4.34
CA TYR A 80 5.50 -6.89 5.65
C TYR A 80 4.47 -7.24 6.72
N ASN A 81 4.91 -7.80 7.83
CA ASN A 81 4.02 -8.07 8.96
C ASN A 81 3.72 -6.76 9.69
N TYR A 82 2.56 -6.19 9.45
CA TYR A 82 2.16 -4.88 9.99
C TYR A 82 2.00 -4.86 11.50
N THR A 83 1.88 -6.01 12.16
CA THR A 83 1.87 -6.06 13.63
C THR A 83 3.24 -5.71 14.22
N LYS A 84 4.29 -5.78 13.41
CA LYS A 84 5.68 -5.46 13.78
C LYS A 84 6.20 -4.20 13.08
N ILE A 85 5.30 -3.31 12.66
CA ILE A 85 5.70 -2.13 11.88
C ILE A 85 6.65 -1.21 12.66
N ASP A 86 6.51 -1.15 13.98
CA ASP A 86 7.39 -0.33 14.84
C ASP A 86 8.82 -0.89 14.93
N GLU A 87 9.00 -2.16 14.61
CA GLU A 87 10.31 -2.83 14.57
C GLU A 87 10.97 -2.72 13.19
N PHE A 88 10.30 -2.09 12.22
CA PHE A 88 10.80 -2.00 10.85
C PHE A 88 12.07 -1.14 10.78
N ASP A 89 13.10 -1.71 10.18
CA ASP A 89 14.35 -1.02 9.90
C ASP A 89 14.59 -0.97 8.40
N SER A 90 14.48 0.22 7.82
CA SER A 90 14.65 0.45 6.38
C SER A 90 16.06 0.07 5.87
N ASN A 91 17.05 0.10 6.74
CA ASN A 91 18.42 -0.26 6.37
C ASN A 91 18.62 -1.76 6.11
N LYS A 92 17.67 -2.59 6.53
CA LYS A 92 17.70 -4.04 6.31
C LYS A 92 17.07 -4.47 5.00
N LEU A 93 16.44 -3.55 4.26
CA LEU A 93 15.78 -3.85 2.98
C LEU A 93 16.46 -3.09 1.85
N LEU A 94 16.95 -3.84 0.88
CA LEU A 94 17.51 -3.30 -0.35
C LEU A 94 16.89 -4.02 -1.54
N PHE A 95 16.34 -3.25 -2.47
CA PHE A 95 15.78 -3.77 -3.72
C PHE A 95 16.64 -3.31 -4.89
N ILE A 96 16.99 -4.23 -5.75
CA ILE A 96 17.75 -3.93 -6.97
C ILE A 96 16.91 -4.39 -8.17
N LEU A 97 16.63 -3.45 -9.06
CA LEU A 97 15.92 -3.73 -10.31
C LEU A 97 16.84 -3.45 -11.47
N GLN A 98 17.07 -4.48 -12.28
CA GLN A 98 17.82 -4.34 -13.50
C GLN A 98 17.10 -5.09 -14.62
N LYS A 99 16.73 -4.39 -15.67
CA LYS A 99 16.03 -4.98 -16.81
C LYS A 99 16.51 -4.34 -18.09
N LYS A 100 16.81 -5.17 -19.06
CA LYS A 100 17.15 -4.76 -20.41
C LYS A 100 16.06 -5.22 -21.35
N ASN A 101 15.63 -4.35 -22.23
CA ASN A 101 14.72 -4.69 -23.30
C ASN A 101 15.52 -5.28 -24.48
N ASN A 102 15.20 -6.49 -24.81
CA ASN A 102 15.83 -7.20 -25.95
C ASN A 102 14.90 -7.17 -27.16
#